data_a68a1cc1c54ee08c90174ac13ef49b19
#
_entry.id   a68a1cc1c54ee08c90174ac13ef49b19
#
_cell.length_a   1.000
_cell.length_b   1.000
_cell.length_c   1.000
_cell.angle_alpha   90.00
_cell.angle_beta   90.00
_cell.angle_gamma   90.00
#
_symmetry.space_group_name_H-M   'P 1'
#
loop_
_entity.id
_entity.type
_entity.pdbx_description
1 polymer ?
#
loop_
_entity_poly.entity_id
_entity_poly.type
_entity_poly.pdbx_seq_one_letter_code
_entity_poly.pdbx_strand_id
1 'polypeptide(L)'
;MLTHIPTHLVAGPLGAGKTSLIRHLLAQRPVSERWAVLINEFGQVGLDAALLETGEDGISLAEVAGGCLCCVNGAPFQVGLGRLLRKARPDRLFIEPSGLGHPGELRRQLVAAPWTEVLALQPTLVVLDAQALARGEPLPASQQAALEGAGLLVLNKAGGLQADARQRIVQALPAVPQCWTEQGQLPLERLPGLAARAGVAVDNLALPSVPPALPTLWTDPTRPLCQAGGQGDGWSIGWRWHPSQRFDPQHLAAWLQGLDWRRAKLVIHSAQGWVSANALDGAPLHWRPSEWRRDSRLELIFSEPQEEAVLSAGLEACRLRE
;
A
#
# COMPACT_ATOMS: atom_id res chain seq x y z
N MET A 1 11.83 23.16 -10.16
CA MET A 1 11.16 21.97 -9.56
C MET A 1 9.91 21.71 -10.37
N LEU A 2 9.43 20.46 -10.46
CA LEU A 2 8.16 20.18 -11.13
C LEU A 2 7.00 20.69 -10.27
N THR A 3 5.98 21.24 -10.90
CA THR A 3 4.72 21.68 -10.28
C THR A 3 3.56 21.01 -10.97
N HIS A 4 2.41 20.97 -10.28
CA HIS A 4 1.19 20.41 -10.83
C HIS A 4 1.38 19.00 -11.42
N ILE A 5 2.14 18.15 -10.72
CA ILE A 5 2.41 16.78 -11.13
C ILE A 5 1.09 16.02 -11.18
N PRO A 6 0.64 15.50 -12.34
CA PRO A 6 -0.55 14.68 -12.44
C PRO A 6 -0.47 13.52 -11.46
N THR A 7 -1.39 13.49 -10.48
CA THR A 7 -1.36 12.56 -9.35
C THR A 7 -2.64 11.74 -9.34
N HIS A 8 -2.51 10.42 -9.48
CA HIS A 8 -3.61 9.46 -9.51
C HIS A 8 -3.70 8.73 -8.19
N LEU A 9 -4.84 8.86 -7.51
CA LEU A 9 -5.17 8.07 -6.34
C LEU A 9 -5.85 6.77 -6.80
N VAL A 10 -5.30 5.62 -6.41
CA VAL A 10 -5.83 4.28 -6.74
C VAL A 10 -6.39 3.64 -5.48
N ALA A 11 -7.67 3.87 -5.23
CA ALA A 11 -8.41 3.39 -4.06
C ALA A 11 -9.09 2.03 -4.30
N GLY A 12 -9.62 1.44 -3.24
CA GLY A 12 -10.37 0.19 -3.29
C GLY A 12 -10.03 -0.74 -2.12
N PRO A 13 -10.87 -1.74 -1.84
CA PRO A 13 -10.70 -2.68 -0.75
C PRO A 13 -9.39 -3.48 -0.82
N LEU A 14 -9.03 -4.09 0.31
CA LEU A 14 -7.92 -5.03 0.35
C LEU A 14 -8.18 -6.19 -0.63
N GLY A 15 -7.14 -6.60 -1.37
CA GLY A 15 -7.26 -7.70 -2.32
C GLY A 15 -7.98 -7.37 -3.65
N ALA A 16 -8.55 -6.19 -3.85
CA ALA A 16 -9.25 -5.82 -5.09
C ALA A 16 -8.35 -5.78 -6.34
N GLY A 17 -7.02 -5.69 -6.16
CA GLY A 17 -6.05 -5.69 -7.27
C GLY A 17 -5.48 -4.32 -7.62
N LYS A 18 -5.45 -3.37 -6.67
CA LYS A 18 -4.86 -2.02 -6.85
C LYS A 18 -3.42 -2.07 -7.36
N THR A 19 -2.58 -2.83 -6.67
CA THR A 19 -1.16 -3.00 -7.04
C THR A 19 -1.01 -3.63 -8.42
N SER A 20 -1.87 -4.60 -8.78
CA SER A 20 -1.88 -5.22 -10.11
C SER A 20 -2.23 -4.21 -11.20
N LEU A 21 -3.23 -3.34 -10.94
CA LEU A 21 -3.60 -2.25 -11.83
C LEU A 21 -2.44 -1.28 -12.06
N ILE A 22 -1.80 -0.84 -10.97
CA ILE A 22 -0.65 0.08 -11.05
C ILE A 22 0.48 -0.56 -11.86
N ARG A 23 0.83 -1.82 -11.59
CA ARG A 23 1.87 -2.53 -12.37
C ARG A 23 1.54 -2.59 -13.86
N HIS A 24 0.29 -2.87 -14.20
CA HIS A 24 -0.14 -2.92 -15.59
C HIS A 24 -0.05 -1.54 -16.27
N LEU A 25 -0.42 -0.46 -15.58
CA LEU A 25 -0.26 0.90 -16.09
C LEU A 25 1.22 1.28 -16.25
N LEU A 26 2.07 0.92 -15.30
CA LEU A 26 3.52 1.15 -15.39
C LEU A 26 4.15 0.47 -16.59
N ALA A 27 3.72 -0.75 -16.93
CA ALA A 27 4.19 -1.47 -18.11
C ALA A 27 3.81 -0.78 -19.43
N GLN A 28 2.81 0.10 -19.44
CA GLN A 28 2.37 0.87 -20.60
C GLN A 28 2.92 2.31 -20.60
N ARG A 29 3.76 2.65 -19.65
CA ARG A 29 4.32 4.00 -19.50
C ARG A 29 5.07 4.46 -20.78
N PRO A 30 4.85 5.69 -21.26
CA PRO A 30 5.68 6.26 -22.31
C PRO A 30 7.15 6.35 -21.88
N VAL A 31 8.06 5.93 -22.74
CA VAL A 31 9.52 5.93 -22.44
C VAL A 31 10.03 7.33 -22.08
N SER A 32 9.41 8.37 -22.61
CA SER A 32 9.77 9.77 -22.36
C SER A 32 9.30 10.31 -21.00
N GLU A 33 8.45 9.58 -20.26
CA GLU A 33 7.92 10.02 -18.98
C GLU A 33 8.57 9.26 -17.82
N ARG A 34 8.86 9.95 -16.73
CA ARG A 34 9.26 9.35 -15.45
C ARG A 34 8.03 9.21 -14.57
N TRP A 35 7.73 8.01 -14.17
CA TRP A 35 6.59 7.75 -13.29
C TRP A 35 7.06 7.34 -11.91
N ALA A 36 6.34 7.79 -10.89
CA ALA A 36 6.59 7.39 -9.52
C ALA A 36 5.34 6.76 -8.90
N VAL A 37 5.56 5.83 -8.00
CA VAL A 37 4.50 5.19 -7.23
C VAL A 37 4.81 5.32 -5.75
N LEU A 38 3.85 5.81 -4.99
CA LEU A 38 3.86 5.83 -3.55
C LEU A 38 2.83 4.82 -3.05
N ILE A 39 3.31 3.75 -2.41
CA ILE A 39 2.45 2.75 -1.80
C ILE A 39 2.37 3.09 -0.31
N ASN A 40 1.16 3.40 0.16
CA ASN A 40 0.89 3.61 1.58
C ASN A 40 0.07 2.43 2.08
N GLU A 41 0.72 1.46 2.70
CA GLU A 41 0.07 0.28 3.25
C GLU A 41 -0.29 0.44 4.72
N PHE A 42 -1.44 -0.17 5.08
CA PHE A 42 -1.83 -0.32 6.48
C PHE A 42 -0.83 -1.23 7.17
N GLY A 43 -0.19 -0.72 8.24
CA GLY A 43 0.76 -1.48 9.01
C GLY A 43 1.75 -0.58 9.74
N GLN A 44 2.06 -0.95 10.98
CA GLN A 44 2.92 -0.14 11.85
C GLN A 44 4.40 -0.46 11.62
N VAL A 45 4.67 -1.54 10.92
CA VAL A 45 6.03 -1.98 10.62
C VAL A 45 6.30 -1.71 9.16
N GLY A 46 6.72 -0.50 8.86
CA GLY A 46 7.12 -0.17 7.51
C GLY A 46 8.21 -1.10 6.99
N LEU A 47 7.82 -1.97 6.08
CA LEU A 47 8.75 -2.58 5.17
C LEU A 47 9.06 -1.53 4.11
N ASP A 48 9.98 -0.68 4.50
CA ASP A 48 10.76 0.26 3.71
C ASP A 48 10.18 1.60 3.26
N ALA A 49 10.40 2.58 4.11
CA ALA A 49 10.78 3.91 3.67
C ALA A 49 12.13 3.92 2.86
N ALA A 50 12.66 2.79 2.45
CA ALA A 50 14.02 2.66 1.98
C ALA A 50 14.16 2.07 0.57
N LEU A 51 13.16 1.42 0.01
CA LEU A 51 13.24 0.99 -1.39
C LEU A 51 12.69 2.09 -2.31
N LEU A 52 13.42 3.18 -2.40
CA LEU A 52 13.46 3.99 -3.61
C LEU A 52 14.27 3.19 -4.63
N GLU A 53 13.70 2.12 -5.15
CA GLU A 53 14.22 1.52 -6.36
C GLU A 53 13.89 2.45 -7.51
N THR A 54 14.88 3.20 -7.93
CA THR A 54 14.83 3.84 -9.25
C THR A 54 15.37 2.79 -10.20
N GLY A 55 14.51 2.09 -10.89
CA GLY A 55 14.90 1.24 -11.99
C GLY A 55 15.55 2.09 -13.09
N GLU A 56 16.50 1.51 -13.83
CA GLU A 56 17.10 2.14 -15.02
C GLU A 56 16.04 2.54 -16.06
N ASP A 57 14.84 2.00 -15.95
CA ASP A 57 13.67 2.21 -16.82
C ASP A 57 12.82 3.44 -16.48
N GLY A 58 13.24 4.32 -15.54
CA GLY A 58 12.56 5.58 -15.23
C GLY A 58 11.30 5.43 -14.37
N ILE A 59 11.12 4.29 -13.70
CA ILE A 59 10.09 4.06 -12.68
C ILE A 59 10.73 4.19 -11.31
N SER A 60 10.12 4.98 -10.42
CA SER A 60 10.55 5.12 -9.04
C SER A 60 9.46 4.64 -8.10
N LEU A 61 9.77 3.66 -7.28
CA LEU A 61 8.87 3.12 -6.27
C LEU A 61 9.26 3.64 -4.88
N ALA A 62 8.28 4.04 -4.09
CA ALA A 62 8.47 4.31 -2.67
C ALA A 62 7.32 3.69 -1.88
N GLU A 63 7.66 3.01 -0.81
CA GLU A 63 6.69 2.53 0.17
C GLU A 63 6.82 3.40 1.42
N VAL A 64 5.72 3.96 1.90
CA VAL A 64 5.66 4.67 3.17
C VAL A 64 5.11 3.73 4.22
N ALA A 65 5.96 3.41 5.16
CA ALA A 65 5.58 2.76 6.38
C ALA A 65 4.80 3.73 7.26
N GLY A 66 3.62 3.41 7.58
CA GLY A 66 2.82 4.17 8.52
C GLY A 66 1.50 3.46 8.69
N GLY A 67 1.37 2.82 9.85
CA GLY A 67 0.09 2.32 10.29
C GLY A 67 -0.93 3.43 10.32
N CYS A 68 -2.15 3.03 10.26
CA CYS A 68 -3.39 3.79 10.46
C CYS A 68 -3.55 5.15 9.75
N LEU A 69 -4.77 5.40 9.40
CA LEU A 69 -5.26 6.61 8.76
C LEU A 69 -4.97 7.90 9.52
N CYS A 70 -4.76 7.86 10.84
CA CYS A 70 -4.23 8.97 11.61
C CYS A 70 -2.80 9.35 11.18
N CYS A 71 -2.09 8.47 10.45
CA CYS A 71 -0.74 8.72 9.94
C CYS A 71 -0.72 9.26 8.50
N VAL A 72 -1.84 9.31 7.78
CA VAL A 72 -1.91 10.09 6.53
C VAL A 72 -1.69 11.57 6.85
N ASN A 73 -2.13 12.05 8.01
CA ASN A 73 -1.75 13.35 8.60
C ASN A 73 -0.34 13.31 9.22
N GLY A 74 0.33 12.17 9.24
CA GLY A 74 1.58 11.99 9.94
C GLY A 74 2.79 12.45 9.14
N ALA A 75 3.80 12.92 9.84
CA ALA A 75 5.12 13.23 9.31
C ALA A 75 5.69 12.14 8.38
N PRO A 76 5.49 10.82 8.61
CA PRO A 76 6.04 9.79 7.73
C PRO A 76 5.54 9.85 6.29
N PHE A 77 4.24 10.07 6.06
CA PHE A 77 3.69 10.17 4.70
C PHE A 77 4.23 11.41 3.97
N GLN A 78 4.16 12.58 4.60
CA GLN A 78 4.68 13.82 4.02
C GLN A 78 6.18 13.73 3.72
N VAL A 79 6.93 13.12 4.63
CA VAL A 79 8.36 12.86 4.49
C VAL A 79 8.64 11.92 3.31
N GLY A 80 7.91 10.80 3.21
CA GLY A 80 8.06 9.81 2.15
C GLY A 80 7.73 10.40 0.78
N LEU A 81 6.60 11.11 0.67
CA LEU A 81 6.18 11.79 -0.54
C LEU A 81 7.20 12.86 -0.96
N GLY A 82 7.63 13.70 -0.03
CA GLY A 82 8.63 14.74 -0.31
C GLY A 82 9.99 14.17 -0.75
N ARG A 83 10.43 13.03 -0.20
CA ARG A 83 11.65 12.34 -0.63
C ARG A 83 11.50 11.76 -2.04
N LEU A 84 10.37 11.09 -2.31
CA LEU A 84 10.08 10.52 -3.60
C LEU A 84 10.10 11.61 -4.69
N LEU A 85 9.38 12.70 -4.47
CA LEU A 85 9.30 13.80 -5.44
C LEU A 85 10.67 14.46 -5.71
N ARG A 86 11.49 14.65 -4.66
CA ARG A 86 12.84 15.21 -4.84
C ARG A 86 13.76 14.32 -5.63
N LYS A 87 13.74 13.01 -5.33
CA LYS A 87 14.64 12.03 -5.97
C LYS A 87 14.18 11.68 -7.39
N ALA A 88 12.92 11.34 -7.55
CA ALA A 88 12.38 10.85 -8.82
C ALA A 88 12.08 11.98 -9.82
N ARG A 89 11.69 13.17 -9.35
CA ARG A 89 11.20 14.28 -10.20
C ARG A 89 10.23 13.77 -11.26
N PRO A 90 9.14 13.12 -10.85
CA PRO A 90 8.30 12.38 -11.78
C PRO A 90 7.41 13.30 -12.60
N ASP A 91 7.15 12.90 -13.83
CA ASP A 91 6.19 13.54 -14.71
C ASP A 91 4.75 13.11 -14.38
N ARG A 92 4.58 11.98 -13.65
CA ARG A 92 3.30 11.45 -13.16
C ARG A 92 3.50 10.65 -11.88
N LEU A 93 2.55 10.77 -10.95
CA LEU A 93 2.58 10.10 -9.66
C LEU A 93 1.32 9.22 -9.48
N PHE A 94 1.53 8.01 -9.01
CA PHE A 94 0.45 7.14 -8.51
C PHE A 94 0.58 7.01 -7.01
N ILE A 95 -0.55 7.06 -6.30
CA ILE A 95 -0.60 6.83 -4.85
C ILE A 95 -1.59 5.71 -4.59
N GLU A 96 -1.10 4.62 -4.00
CA GLU A 96 -1.91 3.51 -3.52
C GLU A 96 -2.12 3.65 -2.01
N PRO A 97 -3.30 4.08 -1.53
CA PRO A 97 -3.61 4.01 -0.11
C PRO A 97 -3.86 2.56 0.31
N SER A 98 -3.73 2.30 1.60
CA SER A 98 -4.14 1.03 2.18
C SER A 98 -5.58 0.68 1.81
N GLY A 99 -5.84 -0.59 1.54
CA GLY A 99 -7.20 -1.08 1.28
C GLY A 99 -8.15 -0.97 2.48
N LEU A 100 -7.61 -0.77 3.70
CA LEU A 100 -8.34 -0.50 4.94
C LEU A 100 -8.40 1.00 5.27
N GLY A 101 -7.80 1.85 4.45
CA GLY A 101 -7.72 3.28 4.69
C GLY A 101 -8.97 4.07 4.23
N HIS A 102 -8.98 5.38 4.49
CA HIS A 102 -10.02 6.32 4.07
C HIS A 102 -9.52 7.19 2.90
N PRO A 103 -9.74 6.78 1.66
CA PRO A 103 -9.19 7.48 0.49
C PRO A 103 -9.64 8.95 0.39
N GLY A 104 -10.83 9.27 0.89
CA GLY A 104 -11.34 10.64 0.93
C GLY A 104 -10.51 11.58 1.82
N GLU A 105 -10.02 11.08 2.96
CA GLU A 105 -9.13 11.86 3.83
C GLU A 105 -7.79 12.11 3.15
N LEU A 106 -7.18 11.08 2.57
CA LEU A 106 -5.96 11.22 1.80
C LEU A 106 -6.12 12.23 0.67
N ARG A 107 -7.23 12.17 -0.06
CA ARG A 107 -7.54 13.13 -1.13
C ARG A 107 -7.56 14.57 -0.61
N ARG A 108 -8.23 14.84 0.52
CA ARG A 108 -8.27 16.18 1.13
C ARG A 108 -6.89 16.70 1.47
N GLN A 109 -6.00 15.86 1.96
CA GLN A 109 -4.62 16.24 2.30
C GLN A 109 -3.77 16.53 1.07
N LEU A 110 -3.92 15.75 0.00
CA LEU A 110 -3.17 15.96 -1.23
C LEU A 110 -3.56 17.26 -1.96
N VAL A 111 -4.76 17.80 -1.74
CA VAL A 111 -5.17 19.10 -2.28
C VAL A 111 -4.89 20.28 -1.35
N ALA A 112 -4.46 20.02 -0.12
CA ALA A 112 -4.10 21.04 0.86
C ALA A 112 -2.60 21.37 0.83
N ALA A 113 -2.22 22.46 1.51
CA ALA A 113 -0.81 22.75 1.72
C ALA A 113 -0.12 21.60 2.47
N PRO A 114 1.13 21.24 2.13
CA PRO A 114 2.05 21.93 1.21
C PRO A 114 1.97 21.42 -0.25
N TRP A 115 1.00 20.58 -0.59
CA TRP A 115 0.94 19.87 -1.87
C TRP A 115 0.20 20.59 -2.98
N THR A 116 -0.61 21.60 -2.66
CA THR A 116 -1.52 22.30 -3.59
C THR A 116 -0.84 22.75 -4.89
N GLU A 117 0.37 23.32 -4.81
CA GLU A 117 1.11 23.78 -5.98
C GLU A 117 2.00 22.69 -6.61
N VAL A 118 2.21 21.61 -5.89
CA VAL A 118 3.11 20.53 -6.29
C VAL A 118 2.36 19.44 -7.07
N LEU A 119 1.16 19.10 -6.62
CA LEU A 119 0.37 17.99 -7.15
C LEU A 119 -0.88 18.50 -7.87
N ALA A 120 -1.20 17.93 -9.01
CA ALA A 120 -2.47 18.10 -9.72
C ALA A 120 -3.27 16.81 -9.61
N LEU A 121 -4.14 16.73 -8.60
CA LEU A 121 -4.90 15.51 -8.32
C LEU A 121 -5.90 15.23 -9.45
N GLN A 122 -5.77 14.07 -10.07
CA GLN A 122 -6.64 13.59 -11.13
C GLN A 122 -7.87 12.88 -10.54
N PRO A 123 -8.92 12.62 -11.33
CA PRO A 123 -10.07 11.83 -10.87
C PRO A 123 -9.63 10.48 -10.32
N THR A 124 -10.17 10.09 -9.15
CA THR A 124 -9.76 8.89 -8.42
C THR A 124 -10.16 7.62 -9.17
N LEU A 125 -9.24 6.66 -9.26
CA LEU A 125 -9.56 5.30 -9.68
C LEU A 125 -9.99 4.48 -8.46
N VAL A 126 -11.14 3.82 -8.54
CA VAL A 126 -11.59 2.91 -7.49
C VAL A 126 -11.63 1.50 -8.05
N VAL A 127 -10.78 0.63 -7.53
CA VAL A 127 -10.67 -0.78 -7.94
C VAL A 127 -11.57 -1.61 -7.05
N LEU A 128 -12.49 -2.37 -7.65
CA LEU A 128 -13.44 -3.22 -6.96
C LEU A 128 -13.28 -4.67 -7.41
N ASP A 129 -13.47 -5.61 -6.50
CA ASP A 129 -13.53 -7.04 -6.80
C ASP A 129 -14.92 -7.38 -7.34
N ALA A 130 -15.03 -7.61 -8.64
CA ALA A 130 -16.30 -7.90 -9.29
C ALA A 130 -16.88 -9.27 -8.86
N GLN A 131 -16.05 -10.24 -8.48
CA GLN A 131 -16.51 -11.52 -7.95
C GLN A 131 -17.13 -11.34 -6.56
N ALA A 132 -16.51 -10.56 -5.68
CA ALA A 132 -17.03 -10.24 -4.35
C ALA A 132 -18.38 -9.51 -4.46
N LEU A 133 -18.48 -8.51 -5.33
CA LEU A 133 -19.75 -7.81 -5.61
C LEU A 133 -20.83 -8.75 -6.15
N ALA A 134 -20.47 -9.68 -7.03
CA ALA A 134 -21.43 -10.66 -7.56
C ALA A 134 -21.97 -11.59 -6.48
N ARG A 135 -21.18 -11.91 -5.45
CA ARG A 135 -21.63 -12.67 -4.26
C ARG A 135 -22.45 -11.83 -3.27
N GLY A 136 -22.60 -10.53 -3.50
CA GLY A 136 -23.32 -9.62 -2.60
C GLY A 136 -22.52 -9.21 -1.38
N GLU A 137 -21.19 -9.33 -1.40
CA GLU A 137 -20.33 -8.88 -0.31
C GLU A 137 -20.39 -7.35 -0.18
N PRO A 138 -20.66 -6.80 1.01
CA PRO A 138 -20.77 -5.36 1.21
C PRO A 138 -19.38 -4.71 1.10
N LEU A 139 -19.32 -3.52 0.53
CA LEU A 139 -18.13 -2.71 0.59
C LEU A 139 -17.96 -2.13 2.00
N PRO A 140 -16.73 -2.13 2.55
CA PRO A 140 -16.42 -1.43 3.80
C PRO A 140 -16.87 0.04 3.75
N ALA A 141 -17.35 0.59 4.86
CA ALA A 141 -17.86 1.95 4.92
C ALA A 141 -16.84 2.99 4.46
N SER A 142 -15.55 2.79 4.81
CA SER A 142 -14.43 3.62 4.35
C SER A 142 -14.27 3.63 2.83
N GLN A 143 -14.61 2.55 2.15
CA GLN A 143 -14.52 2.40 0.71
C GLN A 143 -15.78 2.88 -0.02
N GLN A 144 -16.94 2.85 0.64
CA GLN A 144 -18.17 3.45 0.10
C GLN A 144 -18.01 4.95 -0.14
N ALA A 145 -17.39 5.67 0.81
CA ALA A 145 -17.08 7.08 0.64
C ALA A 145 -16.12 7.38 -0.53
N ALA A 146 -15.30 6.42 -0.93
CA ALA A 146 -14.43 6.58 -2.09
C ALA A 146 -15.19 6.56 -3.42
N LEU A 147 -16.37 5.92 -3.47
CA LEU A 147 -17.20 5.87 -4.68
C LEU A 147 -17.75 7.24 -5.05
N GLU A 148 -18.09 8.10 -4.06
CA GLU A 148 -18.63 9.43 -4.29
C GLU A 148 -17.65 10.35 -5.04
N GLY A 149 -16.34 10.13 -4.88
CA GLY A 149 -15.28 10.89 -5.56
C GLY A 149 -14.60 10.15 -6.70
N ALA A 150 -15.15 9.01 -7.12
CA ALA A 150 -14.58 8.20 -8.18
C ALA A 150 -14.70 8.88 -9.54
N GLY A 151 -13.64 8.87 -10.33
CA GLY A 151 -13.66 9.26 -11.73
C GLY A 151 -13.71 8.07 -12.68
N LEU A 152 -13.29 6.90 -12.20
CA LEU A 152 -13.37 5.63 -12.91
C LEU A 152 -13.49 4.48 -11.91
N LEU A 153 -14.47 3.61 -12.11
CA LEU A 153 -14.58 2.33 -11.41
C LEU A 153 -13.91 1.24 -12.25
N VAL A 154 -12.92 0.57 -11.68
CA VAL A 154 -12.25 -0.57 -12.29
C VAL A 154 -12.79 -1.85 -11.64
N LEU A 155 -13.70 -2.52 -12.34
CA LEU A 155 -14.33 -3.76 -11.91
C LEU A 155 -13.40 -4.92 -12.27
N ASN A 156 -12.48 -5.21 -11.36
CA ASN A 156 -11.43 -6.21 -11.55
C ASN A 156 -11.93 -7.61 -11.19
N LYS A 157 -11.20 -8.65 -11.61
CA LYS A 157 -11.57 -10.06 -11.45
C LYS A 157 -12.93 -10.38 -12.10
N ALA A 158 -13.17 -9.81 -13.27
CA ALA A 158 -14.44 -9.92 -13.97
C ALA A 158 -14.60 -11.23 -14.78
N GLY A 159 -13.57 -12.10 -14.77
CA GLY A 159 -13.58 -13.36 -15.50
C GLY A 159 -14.72 -14.27 -15.07
N GLY A 160 -15.41 -14.86 -16.04
CA GLY A 160 -16.50 -15.80 -15.79
C GLY A 160 -17.83 -15.21 -15.30
N LEU A 161 -17.91 -13.89 -15.04
CA LEU A 161 -19.17 -13.25 -14.60
C LEU A 161 -20.19 -13.21 -15.74
N GLN A 162 -21.40 -13.74 -15.46
CA GLN A 162 -22.53 -13.74 -16.37
C GLN A 162 -23.11 -12.32 -16.54
N ALA A 163 -23.82 -12.10 -17.64
CA ALA A 163 -24.37 -10.79 -17.99
C ALA A 163 -25.34 -10.21 -16.95
N ASP A 164 -26.18 -11.06 -16.36
CA ASP A 164 -27.14 -10.67 -15.32
C ASP A 164 -26.43 -10.23 -14.02
N ALA A 165 -25.33 -10.90 -13.63
CA ALA A 165 -24.52 -10.49 -12.50
C ALA A 165 -23.85 -9.14 -12.75
N ARG A 166 -23.31 -8.93 -13.94
CA ARG A 166 -22.74 -7.64 -14.34
C ARG A 166 -23.78 -6.52 -14.30
N GLN A 167 -25.00 -6.79 -14.78
CA GLN A 167 -26.08 -5.80 -14.76
C GLN A 167 -26.47 -5.42 -13.33
N ARG A 168 -26.59 -6.39 -12.41
CA ARG A 168 -26.86 -6.11 -10.99
C ARG A 168 -25.76 -5.24 -10.37
N ILE A 169 -24.50 -5.55 -10.64
CA ILE A 169 -23.36 -4.75 -10.15
C ILE A 169 -23.45 -3.31 -10.65
N VAL A 170 -23.71 -3.11 -11.96
CA VAL A 170 -23.83 -1.76 -12.54
C VAL A 170 -24.96 -0.98 -11.89
N GLN A 171 -26.10 -1.61 -11.62
CA GLN A 171 -27.26 -0.97 -10.98
C GLN A 171 -27.01 -0.59 -9.50
N ALA A 172 -26.14 -1.32 -8.82
CA ALA A 172 -25.79 -1.08 -7.41
C ALA A 172 -24.71 -0.01 -7.23
N LEU A 173 -23.99 0.36 -8.29
CA LEU A 173 -22.88 1.31 -8.24
C LEU A 173 -23.31 2.70 -8.75
N PRO A 174 -22.63 3.77 -8.33
CA PRO A 174 -22.91 5.12 -8.83
C PRO A 174 -22.68 5.22 -10.35
N ALA A 175 -23.36 6.18 -10.98
CA ALA A 175 -23.26 6.46 -12.41
C ALA A 175 -21.93 7.12 -12.78
N VAL A 176 -20.84 6.39 -12.64
CA VAL A 176 -19.47 6.78 -12.94
C VAL A 176 -18.94 5.89 -14.08
N PRO A 177 -18.06 6.37 -14.96
CA PRO A 177 -17.41 5.53 -15.97
C PRO A 177 -16.87 4.24 -15.36
N GLN A 178 -17.13 3.12 -16.03
CA GLN A 178 -16.73 1.79 -15.56
C GLN A 178 -15.83 1.09 -16.57
N CYS A 179 -14.91 0.28 -16.09
CA CYS A 179 -14.06 -0.58 -16.89
C CYS A 179 -13.98 -1.96 -16.26
N TRP A 180 -14.42 -2.98 -16.97
CA TRP A 180 -14.31 -4.37 -16.57
C TRP A 180 -12.95 -4.93 -16.97
N THR A 181 -12.26 -5.57 -16.04
CA THR A 181 -10.91 -6.05 -16.27
C THR A 181 -10.62 -7.34 -15.52
N GLU A 182 -9.58 -8.03 -15.94
CA GLU A 182 -8.98 -9.15 -15.25
C GLU A 182 -7.54 -8.81 -14.93
N GLN A 183 -7.05 -9.22 -13.76
CA GLN A 183 -5.68 -8.98 -13.30
C GLN A 183 -5.21 -7.52 -13.36
N GLY A 184 -6.15 -6.56 -13.27
CA GLY A 184 -5.84 -5.13 -13.32
C GLY A 184 -5.47 -4.59 -14.71
N GLN A 185 -5.81 -5.29 -15.77
CA GLN A 185 -5.45 -4.92 -17.16
C GLN A 185 -6.30 -3.75 -17.66
N LEU A 186 -5.97 -2.53 -17.21
CA LEU A 186 -6.59 -1.29 -17.68
C LEU A 186 -5.77 -0.70 -18.84
N PRO A 187 -6.36 -0.52 -20.04
CA PRO A 187 -5.69 0.21 -21.12
C PRO A 187 -5.34 1.64 -20.69
N LEU A 188 -4.15 2.09 -21.05
CA LEU A 188 -3.64 3.41 -20.63
C LEU A 188 -4.58 4.56 -21.04
N GLU A 189 -5.21 4.45 -22.20
CA GLU A 189 -6.13 5.44 -22.75
C GLU A 189 -7.39 5.63 -21.88
N ARG A 190 -7.69 4.66 -21.02
CA ARG A 190 -8.81 4.72 -20.07
C ARG A 190 -8.42 5.42 -18.77
N LEU A 191 -7.15 5.77 -18.57
CA LEU A 191 -6.68 6.47 -17.38
C LEU A 191 -7.21 7.90 -17.36
N PRO A 192 -8.06 8.30 -16.41
CA PRO A 192 -8.56 9.67 -16.29
C PRO A 192 -7.39 10.65 -16.11
N GLY A 193 -7.41 11.76 -16.86
CA GLY A 193 -6.34 12.75 -16.77
C GLY A 193 -5.02 12.34 -17.44
N LEU A 194 -5.02 11.37 -18.34
CA LEU A 194 -3.83 10.96 -19.08
C LEU A 194 -3.16 12.11 -19.82
N ALA A 195 -3.94 13.03 -20.38
CA ALA A 195 -3.44 14.20 -21.12
C ALA A 195 -2.79 15.27 -20.23
N ALA A 196 -3.02 15.23 -18.90
CA ALA A 196 -2.41 16.18 -17.98
C ALA A 196 -0.88 16.00 -17.93
N ARG A 197 -0.15 17.11 -17.85
CA ARG A 197 1.32 17.16 -17.81
C ARG A 197 1.78 17.94 -16.57
N ALA A 198 2.94 17.55 -16.04
CA ALA A 198 3.60 18.31 -14.98
C ALA A 198 4.08 19.66 -15.53
N GLY A 199 3.93 20.71 -14.73
CA GLY A 199 4.50 22.02 -15.01
C GLY A 199 5.95 22.13 -14.54
N VAL A 200 6.64 23.17 -14.99
CA VAL A 200 7.97 23.53 -14.48
C VAL A 200 7.82 24.80 -13.66
N ALA A 201 8.18 24.75 -12.37
CA ALA A 201 8.15 25.94 -11.53
C ALA A 201 9.22 26.93 -11.97
N VAL A 202 8.82 28.20 -12.04
CA VAL A 202 9.73 29.33 -12.31
C VAL A 202 10.47 29.73 -11.03
N ASP A 203 9.88 29.48 -9.86
CA ASP A 203 10.45 29.77 -8.55
C ASP A 203 10.62 28.53 -7.65
N ASN A 204 11.50 28.63 -6.66
CA ASN A 204 11.81 27.55 -5.70
C ASN A 204 10.63 27.24 -4.78
N LEU A 205 9.72 26.39 -5.21
CA LEU A 205 8.77 25.77 -4.28
C LEU A 205 9.54 24.91 -3.27
N ALA A 206 9.55 25.33 -2.01
CA ALA A 206 10.17 24.59 -0.93
C ALA A 206 9.30 23.37 -0.61
N LEU A 207 9.72 22.18 -1.04
CA LEU A 207 9.15 20.96 -0.48
C LEU A 207 9.48 20.89 1.02
N PRO A 208 8.58 20.33 1.85
CA PRO A 208 8.81 20.22 3.28
C PRO A 208 10.21 19.65 3.58
N SER A 209 10.96 20.34 4.43
CA SER A 209 12.25 19.83 4.89
C SER A 209 12.01 18.53 5.66
N VAL A 210 12.71 17.49 5.28
CA VAL A 210 12.60 16.19 5.92
C VAL A 210 13.74 16.07 6.90
N PRO A 211 13.49 16.00 8.21
CA PRO A 211 14.53 15.65 9.15
C PRO A 211 15.10 14.26 8.79
N PRO A 212 16.40 14.03 8.96
CA PRO A 212 16.97 12.71 8.77
C PRO A 212 16.23 11.74 9.68
N ALA A 213 15.87 10.55 9.14
CA ALA A 213 15.30 9.50 9.96
C ALA A 213 16.31 9.14 11.03
N LEU A 214 15.97 9.33 12.30
CA LEU A 214 16.82 8.89 13.41
C LEU A 214 17.01 7.38 13.31
N PRO A 215 18.23 6.89 13.53
CA PRO A 215 18.45 5.45 13.60
C PRO A 215 17.59 4.85 14.71
N THR A 216 17.04 3.67 14.48
CA THR A 216 16.31 2.95 15.53
C THR A 216 17.30 2.60 16.64
N LEU A 217 17.13 3.20 17.81
CA LEU A 217 17.93 2.87 18.98
C LEU A 217 17.30 1.64 19.65
N TRP A 218 18.02 0.55 19.67
CA TRP A 218 17.64 -0.66 20.38
C TRP A 218 18.18 -0.59 21.81
N THR A 219 17.31 -0.42 22.78
CA THR A 219 17.68 -0.48 24.20
C THR A 219 17.96 -1.92 24.65
N ASP A 220 17.29 -2.88 24.05
CA ASP A 220 17.49 -4.31 24.27
C ASP A 220 17.34 -5.06 22.92
N PRO A 221 18.45 -5.57 22.34
CA PRO A 221 18.38 -6.33 21.10
C PRO A 221 17.61 -7.64 21.15
N THR A 222 17.29 -8.14 22.34
CA THR A 222 16.55 -9.39 22.54
C THR A 222 15.04 -9.19 22.57
N ARG A 223 14.55 -7.95 22.67
CA ARG A 223 13.15 -7.59 22.72
C ARG A 223 12.69 -6.89 21.44
N PRO A 224 11.49 -7.19 20.96
CA PRO A 224 10.93 -6.48 19.82
C PRO A 224 10.41 -5.10 20.22
N LEU A 225 10.41 -4.21 19.24
CA LEU A 225 9.52 -3.05 19.26
C LEU A 225 8.17 -3.53 18.73
N CYS A 226 7.15 -3.56 19.57
CA CYS A 226 5.80 -3.97 19.23
C CYS A 226 4.89 -2.76 19.15
N GLN A 227 4.01 -2.76 18.18
CA GLN A 227 2.95 -1.77 18.03
C GLN A 227 1.68 -2.50 17.62
N ALA A 228 0.59 -2.22 18.32
CA ALA A 228 -0.73 -2.76 18.00
C ALA A 228 -1.75 -1.63 17.98
N GLY A 229 -2.78 -1.75 17.15
CA GLY A 229 -3.85 -0.77 17.07
C GLY A 229 -4.94 -1.14 16.08
N GLY A 230 -6.16 -0.67 16.36
CA GLY A 230 -7.31 -0.86 15.50
C GLY A 230 -7.84 0.46 15.01
N GLN A 231 -8.27 0.51 13.75
CA GLN A 231 -9.05 1.62 13.19
C GLN A 231 -9.93 1.12 12.04
N GLY A 232 -11.18 1.61 12.01
CA GLY A 232 -12.12 1.24 10.98
C GLY A 232 -12.41 -0.26 10.98
N ASP A 233 -12.28 -0.91 9.82
CA ASP A 233 -12.68 -2.30 9.60
C ASP A 233 -11.56 -3.32 9.88
N GLY A 234 -10.55 -2.98 10.72
CA GLY A 234 -9.47 -3.92 11.00
C GLY A 234 -8.60 -3.54 12.19
N TRP A 235 -7.87 -4.54 12.69
CA TRP A 235 -6.87 -4.40 13.75
C TRP A 235 -5.54 -4.96 13.28
N SER A 236 -4.44 -4.26 13.59
CA SER A 236 -3.10 -4.70 13.20
C SER A 236 -2.16 -4.78 14.37
N ILE A 237 -1.20 -5.69 14.25
CA ILE A 237 -0.06 -5.78 15.14
C ILE A 237 1.21 -5.94 14.32
N GLY A 238 2.25 -5.22 14.71
CA GLY A 238 3.54 -5.27 14.06
C GLY A 238 4.69 -5.37 15.06
N TRP A 239 5.69 -6.16 14.70
CA TRP A 239 6.92 -6.30 15.48
C TRP A 239 8.12 -5.96 14.62
N ARG A 240 9.08 -5.28 15.25
CA ARG A 240 10.42 -5.08 14.70
C ARG A 240 11.44 -5.70 15.64
N TRP A 241 12.28 -6.56 15.11
CA TRP A 241 13.33 -7.26 15.85
C TRP A 241 14.69 -6.83 15.36
N HIS A 242 15.63 -6.72 16.30
CA HIS A 242 17.04 -6.46 16.00
C HIS A 242 17.58 -7.48 14.97
N PRO A 243 18.48 -7.09 14.03
CA PRO A 243 18.97 -8.00 12.98
C PRO A 243 19.75 -9.21 13.51
N SER A 244 20.21 -9.19 14.76
CA SER A 244 20.82 -10.37 15.40
C SER A 244 19.81 -11.48 15.70
N GLN A 245 18.52 -11.16 15.77
CA GLN A 245 17.47 -12.14 16.06
C GLN A 245 17.09 -12.88 14.80
N ARG A 246 17.11 -14.21 14.86
CA ARG A 246 16.80 -15.10 13.74
C ARG A 246 15.51 -15.86 13.98
N PHE A 247 14.80 -16.15 12.89
CA PHE A 247 13.52 -16.86 12.92
C PHE A 247 13.56 -18.09 12.03
N ASP A 248 12.78 -19.10 12.43
CA ASP A 248 12.53 -20.28 11.61
C ASP A 248 11.32 -20.03 10.71
N PRO A 249 11.50 -19.97 9.36
CA PRO A 249 10.40 -19.77 8.44
C PRO A 249 9.30 -20.84 8.49
N GLN A 250 9.65 -22.09 8.86
CA GLN A 250 8.70 -23.19 8.94
C GLN A 250 7.85 -23.07 10.21
N HIS A 251 8.45 -22.76 11.35
CA HIS A 251 7.74 -22.52 12.60
C HIS A 251 6.81 -21.30 12.48
N LEU A 252 7.26 -20.21 11.81
CA LEU A 252 6.43 -19.05 11.54
C LEU A 252 5.23 -19.40 10.66
N ALA A 253 5.43 -20.19 9.62
CA ALA A 253 4.32 -20.62 8.75
C ALA A 253 3.31 -21.47 9.52
N ALA A 254 3.77 -22.42 10.35
CA ALA A 254 2.92 -23.26 11.18
C ALA A 254 2.14 -22.45 12.21
N TRP A 255 2.78 -21.51 12.90
CA TRP A 255 2.13 -20.62 13.85
C TRP A 255 1.04 -19.78 13.18
N LEU A 256 1.32 -19.20 12.03
CA LEU A 256 0.37 -18.36 11.30
C LEU A 256 -0.82 -19.13 10.75
N GLN A 257 -0.68 -20.43 10.44
CA GLN A 257 -1.81 -21.28 10.03
C GLN A 257 -2.87 -21.46 11.11
N GLY A 258 -2.49 -21.28 12.39
CA GLY A 258 -3.41 -21.35 13.52
C GLY A 258 -4.15 -20.04 13.84
N LEU A 259 -3.96 -18.99 13.05
CA LEU A 259 -4.52 -17.66 13.28
C LEU A 259 -5.44 -17.23 12.13
N ASP A 260 -6.51 -16.50 12.44
CA ASP A 260 -7.48 -15.96 11.46
C ASP A 260 -7.08 -14.55 11.00
N TRP A 261 -5.94 -14.43 10.36
CA TRP A 261 -5.46 -13.15 9.84
C TRP A 261 -5.93 -12.91 8.40
N ARG A 262 -6.20 -11.64 8.10
CA ARG A 262 -6.55 -11.14 6.76
C ARG A 262 -5.31 -10.87 5.90
N ARG A 263 -4.22 -10.50 6.52
CA ARG A 263 -2.95 -10.27 5.85
C ARG A 263 -1.79 -10.58 6.78
N ALA A 264 -0.77 -11.23 6.23
CA ALA A 264 0.53 -11.44 6.87
C ALA A 264 1.62 -10.92 5.95
N LYS A 265 2.44 -9.98 6.43
CA LYS A 265 3.59 -9.44 5.72
C LYS A 265 4.82 -9.59 6.59
N LEU A 266 5.86 -10.22 6.05
CA LEU A 266 7.04 -10.58 6.82
C LEU A 266 8.31 -10.31 6.02
N VAL A 267 9.33 -9.81 6.71
CA VAL A 267 10.73 -9.92 6.32
C VAL A 267 11.52 -10.35 7.53
N ILE A 268 12.25 -11.43 7.44
CA ILE A 268 12.93 -12.03 8.58
C ILE A 268 14.37 -12.40 8.24
N HIS A 269 15.23 -12.36 9.23
CA HIS A 269 16.53 -12.98 9.22
C HIS A 269 16.39 -14.45 9.62
N SER A 270 16.64 -15.36 8.70
CA SER A 270 16.60 -16.81 8.92
C SER A 270 18.01 -17.40 9.00
N ALA A 271 18.11 -18.69 9.27
CA ALA A 271 19.40 -19.40 9.23
C ALA A 271 20.07 -19.36 7.84
N GLN A 272 19.27 -19.29 6.77
CA GLN A 272 19.76 -19.25 5.38
C GLN A 272 19.91 -17.83 4.81
N GLY A 273 19.66 -16.80 5.62
CA GLY A 273 19.70 -15.41 5.22
C GLY A 273 18.35 -14.72 5.30
N TRP A 274 18.23 -13.58 4.64
CA TRP A 274 17.03 -12.76 4.70
C TRP A 274 15.97 -13.22 3.69
N VAL A 275 14.76 -13.44 4.19
CA VAL A 275 13.63 -13.85 3.37
C VAL A 275 12.40 -13.02 3.68
N SER A 276 11.51 -12.90 2.72
CA SER A 276 10.24 -12.18 2.85
C SER A 276 9.07 -13.01 2.36
N ALA A 277 7.90 -12.76 2.92
CA ALA A 277 6.64 -13.32 2.48
C ALA A 277 5.51 -12.30 2.64
N ASN A 278 4.48 -12.41 1.79
CA ASN A 278 3.25 -11.63 1.86
C ASN A 278 2.10 -12.54 1.44
N ALA A 279 1.10 -12.67 2.29
CA ALA A 279 -0.05 -13.54 2.06
C ALA A 279 -1.35 -12.87 2.55
N LEU A 280 -2.48 -13.30 2.00
CA LEU A 280 -3.83 -12.82 2.32
C LEU A 280 -4.69 -13.97 2.81
N ASP A 281 -5.61 -13.67 3.73
CA ASP A 281 -6.74 -14.53 4.14
C ASP A 281 -6.32 -15.97 4.46
N GLY A 282 -5.29 -16.14 5.29
CA GLY A 282 -4.81 -17.46 5.71
C GLY A 282 -4.07 -18.28 4.63
N ALA A 283 -3.80 -17.71 3.45
CA ALA A 283 -3.08 -18.42 2.39
C ALA A 283 -1.66 -18.84 2.82
N PRO A 284 -1.12 -19.94 2.28
CA PRO A 284 0.23 -20.37 2.60
C PRO A 284 1.29 -19.31 2.30
N LEU A 285 2.29 -19.18 3.18
CA LEU A 285 3.41 -18.27 2.98
C LEU A 285 4.37 -18.80 1.92
N HIS A 286 4.64 -17.98 0.91
CA HIS A 286 5.68 -18.25 -0.09
C HIS A 286 6.89 -17.37 0.18
N TRP A 287 7.94 -17.98 0.73
CA TRP A 287 9.18 -17.31 1.06
C TRP A 287 10.01 -16.99 -0.18
N ARG A 288 10.55 -15.77 -0.24
CA ARG A 288 11.44 -15.29 -1.30
C ARG A 288 12.68 -14.65 -0.68
N PRO A 289 13.87 -14.75 -1.30
CA PRO A 289 15.02 -13.97 -0.88
C PRO A 289 14.69 -12.48 -0.78
N SER A 290 15.24 -11.81 0.23
CA SER A 290 15.07 -10.37 0.44
C SER A 290 16.41 -9.67 0.46
N GLU A 291 16.48 -8.47 -0.11
CA GLU A 291 17.66 -7.59 -0.05
C GLU A 291 17.71 -6.77 1.26
N TRP A 292 16.64 -6.81 2.05
CA TRP A 292 16.59 -6.13 3.33
C TRP A 292 17.57 -6.71 4.35
N ARG A 293 18.27 -5.84 5.12
CA ARG A 293 19.34 -6.25 6.05
C ARG A 293 19.32 -5.53 7.41
N ARG A 294 18.27 -4.72 7.69
CA ARG A 294 18.29 -3.81 8.83
C ARG A 294 17.66 -4.35 10.10
N ASP A 295 16.55 -5.03 9.99
CA ASP A 295 15.76 -5.58 11.10
C ASP A 295 14.78 -6.63 10.57
N SER A 296 14.36 -7.59 11.42
CA SER A 296 13.23 -8.45 11.06
C SER A 296 11.93 -7.73 11.38
N ARG A 297 10.97 -7.80 10.47
CA ARG A 297 9.67 -7.15 10.57
C ARG A 297 8.56 -8.13 10.26
N LEU A 298 7.56 -8.13 11.11
CA LEU A 298 6.35 -8.94 10.93
C LEU A 298 5.15 -8.03 11.18
N GLU A 299 4.16 -8.18 10.35
CA GLU A 299 2.91 -7.47 10.46
C GLU A 299 1.75 -8.39 10.15
N LEU A 300 0.77 -8.39 11.03
CA LEU A 300 -0.47 -9.12 10.87
C LEU A 300 -1.65 -8.15 10.93
N ILE A 301 -2.63 -8.36 10.05
CA ILE A 301 -3.90 -7.65 10.06
C ILE A 301 -5.01 -8.66 10.29
N PHE A 302 -5.90 -8.34 11.22
CA PHE A 302 -7.07 -9.14 11.61
C PHE A 302 -8.35 -8.33 11.37
N SER A 303 -9.47 -9.02 11.24
CA SER A 303 -10.80 -8.39 11.18
C SER A 303 -11.19 -7.78 12.52
N GLU A 304 -10.77 -8.39 13.63
CA GLU A 304 -11.11 -8.00 14.99
C GLU A 304 -9.86 -7.89 15.87
N PRO A 305 -9.92 -7.13 16.99
CA PRO A 305 -8.82 -7.04 17.95
C PRO A 305 -8.41 -8.41 18.50
N GLN A 306 -7.10 -8.59 18.66
CA GLN A 306 -6.49 -9.80 19.19
C GLN A 306 -5.72 -9.48 20.48
N GLU A 307 -5.41 -10.51 21.26
CA GLU A 307 -4.61 -10.37 22.48
C GLU A 307 -3.11 -10.28 22.13
N GLU A 308 -2.54 -9.09 22.28
CA GLU A 308 -1.14 -8.78 21.91
C GLU A 308 -0.13 -9.72 22.58
N ALA A 309 -0.35 -10.05 23.88
CA ALA A 309 0.55 -10.90 24.63
C ALA A 309 0.60 -12.33 24.06
N VAL A 310 -0.54 -12.88 23.64
CA VAL A 310 -0.63 -14.22 23.06
C VAL A 310 0.09 -14.26 21.71
N LEU A 311 -0.15 -13.27 20.86
CA LEU A 311 0.51 -13.18 19.55
C LEU A 311 2.02 -12.97 19.69
N SER A 312 2.46 -12.12 20.62
CA SER A 312 3.88 -11.88 20.87
C SER A 312 4.60 -13.12 21.40
N ALA A 313 3.97 -13.88 22.29
CA ALA A 313 4.52 -15.13 22.80
C ALA A 313 4.63 -16.20 21.70
N GLY A 314 3.62 -16.31 20.84
CA GLY A 314 3.65 -17.23 19.69
C GLY A 314 4.76 -16.89 18.70
N LEU A 315 4.94 -15.60 18.39
CA LEU A 315 6.03 -15.15 17.55
C LEU A 315 7.41 -15.40 18.17
N GLU A 316 7.56 -15.16 19.47
CA GLU A 316 8.82 -15.41 20.19
C GLU A 316 9.20 -16.89 20.16
N ALA A 317 8.24 -17.80 20.23
CA ALA A 317 8.48 -19.25 20.12
C ALA A 317 9.04 -19.66 18.74
N CYS A 318 8.88 -18.83 17.71
CA CYS A 318 9.41 -19.08 16.37
C CYS A 318 10.86 -18.61 16.20
N ARG A 319 11.49 -18.01 17.23
CA ARG A 319 12.90 -17.60 17.19
C ARG A 319 13.82 -18.80 17.27
N LEU A 320 14.87 -18.75 16.48
CA LEU A 320 16.01 -19.67 16.64
C LEU A 320 16.77 -19.27 17.91
N ARG A 321 16.85 -20.18 18.86
CA ARG A 321 17.73 -20.02 20.05
C ARG A 321 19.13 -20.45 19.64
N GLU A 322 20.12 -19.63 19.95
CA GLU A 322 21.55 -19.99 19.83
C GLU A 322 21.90 -21.09 20.83
#